data_a58e1912cf51eae9dcf77677b3d4f3dd
#
_entry.id   a58e1912cf51eae9dcf77677b3d4f3dd
#
_cell.length_a   1.000
_cell.length_b   1.000
_cell.length_c   1.000
_cell.angle_alpha   90.00
_cell.angle_beta   90.00
_cell.angle_gamma   90.00
#
_symmetry.space_group_name_H-M   'P 1'
#
loop_
_entity.id
_entity.type
_entity.pdbx_description
1 polymer ?
#
loop_
_entity_poly.entity_id
_entity_poly.type
_entity_poly.pdbx_seq_one_letter_code
_entity_poly.pdbx_strand_id
1 'polypeptide(L)'
;GHGQECGERQLVTEIADDYVLVKDTKTGEQTLIPTYTVLWGAGVKASPLSEVLAHRAGAELDGVGRVIVRPDLTILNHPDIFVIGDLAHYDHQTGEPLPGVAQVAMQMGNYVADVLRRRRFDKEIKPFEYKDKGMLAVIGRNKAVADIGNLHFAGFPAWLIWVFVHINFLIEFDNK
;
A
#
# COMPACT_ATOMS: atom_id res chain seq x y z
N GLY A 1 -33.05 4.30 -2.38
CA GLY A 1 -32.65 3.36 -1.37
C GLY A 1 -31.38 3.87 -0.71
N HIS A 2 -31.37 4.03 0.60
CA HIS A 2 -30.17 4.35 1.33
C HIS A 2 -29.31 3.10 1.37
N GLY A 3 -28.10 3.14 0.80
CA GLY A 3 -27.12 2.08 0.97
C GLY A 3 -26.77 1.95 2.46
N GLN A 4 -26.87 0.76 2.99
CA GLN A 4 -26.46 0.46 4.35
C GLN A 4 -24.96 0.18 4.33
N GLU A 5 -24.16 1.05 4.92
CA GLU A 5 -22.72 0.85 5.08
C GLU A 5 -22.48 -0.04 6.31
N CYS A 6 -21.59 -1.03 6.19
CA CYS A 6 -21.10 -1.75 7.35
C CYS A 6 -20.33 -0.80 8.26
N GLY A 7 -20.75 -0.66 9.51
CA GLY A 7 -20.07 0.17 10.50
C GLY A 7 -18.71 -0.37 10.90
N GLU A 8 -17.85 0.45 11.47
CA GLU A 8 -16.46 0.16 11.90
C GLU A 8 -16.30 -1.05 12.87
N ARG A 9 -17.41 -1.63 13.33
CA ARG A 9 -17.43 -2.74 14.30
C ARG A 9 -18.08 -4.00 13.77
N GLN A 10 -18.37 -4.04 12.46
CA GLN A 10 -19.03 -5.18 11.84
C GLN A 10 -18.04 -5.98 11.00
N LEU A 11 -17.99 -7.28 11.27
CA LEU A 11 -17.22 -8.24 10.49
C LEU A 11 -18.17 -8.95 9.52
N VAL A 12 -17.89 -8.91 8.23
CA VAL A 12 -18.60 -9.71 7.24
C VAL A 12 -18.20 -11.18 7.42
N THR A 13 -19.16 -12.03 7.69
CA THR A 13 -18.94 -13.47 7.91
C THR A 13 -19.37 -14.33 6.73
N GLU A 14 -20.30 -13.83 5.90
CA GLU A 14 -20.79 -14.54 4.71
C GLU A 14 -21.29 -13.56 3.66
N ILE A 15 -21.06 -13.87 2.40
CA ILE A 15 -21.62 -13.17 1.24
C ILE A 15 -22.31 -14.23 0.38
N ALA A 16 -23.62 -14.08 0.18
CA ALA A 16 -24.43 -14.91 -0.67
C ALA A 16 -25.01 -14.10 -1.86
N ASP A 17 -25.77 -14.75 -2.74
CA ASP A 17 -26.29 -14.11 -3.95
C ASP A 17 -27.29 -12.99 -3.66
N ASP A 18 -28.00 -13.06 -2.53
CA ASP A 18 -29.11 -12.17 -2.17
C ASP A 18 -28.98 -11.54 -0.78
N TYR A 19 -27.91 -11.85 -0.02
CA TYR A 19 -27.67 -11.25 1.28
C TYR A 19 -26.18 -11.22 1.66
N VAL A 20 -25.88 -10.38 2.66
CA VAL A 20 -24.61 -10.38 3.39
C VAL A 20 -24.90 -10.59 4.87
N LEU A 21 -24.15 -11.51 5.52
CA LEU A 21 -24.21 -11.71 6.96
C LEU A 21 -23.06 -10.96 7.63
N VAL A 22 -23.40 -10.09 8.56
CA VAL A 22 -22.43 -9.33 9.36
C VAL A 22 -22.54 -9.69 10.84
N LYS A 23 -21.42 -9.71 11.54
CA LYS A 23 -21.34 -9.97 12.97
C LYS A 23 -20.76 -8.76 13.68
N ASP A 24 -21.46 -8.27 14.68
CA ASP A 24 -20.90 -7.25 15.57
C ASP A 24 -19.76 -7.84 16.41
N THR A 25 -18.60 -7.19 16.37
CA THR A 25 -17.38 -7.70 17.03
C THR A 25 -17.41 -7.57 18.55
N LYS A 26 -18.32 -6.75 19.11
CA LYS A 26 -18.47 -6.58 20.55
C LYS A 26 -19.59 -7.43 21.15
N THR A 27 -20.76 -7.40 20.53
CA THR A 27 -21.95 -8.11 21.04
C THR A 27 -22.01 -9.56 20.55
N GLY A 28 -21.32 -9.86 19.43
CA GLY A 28 -21.40 -11.17 18.76
C GLY A 28 -22.70 -11.37 17.98
N GLU A 29 -23.62 -10.38 17.97
CA GLU A 29 -24.87 -10.43 17.28
C GLU A 29 -24.68 -10.48 15.76
N GLN A 30 -25.46 -11.33 15.08
CA GLN A 30 -25.43 -11.47 13.63
C GLN A 30 -26.64 -10.74 13.02
N THR A 31 -26.37 -9.97 11.97
CA THR A 31 -27.39 -9.26 11.21
C THR A 31 -27.31 -9.66 9.75
N LEU A 32 -28.44 -10.06 9.17
CA LEU A 32 -28.57 -10.35 7.75
C LEU A 32 -28.99 -9.06 7.02
N ILE A 33 -28.22 -8.67 6.00
CA ILE A 33 -28.47 -7.50 5.15
C ILE A 33 -28.88 -8.02 3.76
N PRO A 34 -30.16 -7.91 3.38
CA PRO A 34 -30.59 -8.29 2.04
C PRO A 34 -30.00 -7.34 1.00
N THR A 35 -29.26 -7.89 0.04
CA THR A 35 -28.63 -7.11 -1.05
C THR A 35 -28.22 -8.02 -2.19
N TYR A 36 -28.34 -7.51 -3.44
CA TYR A 36 -27.85 -8.19 -4.65
C TYR A 36 -26.53 -7.58 -5.17
N THR A 37 -26.05 -6.54 -4.52
CA THR A 37 -24.82 -5.86 -4.95
C THR A 37 -23.92 -5.59 -3.75
N VAL A 38 -22.71 -6.14 -3.78
CA VAL A 38 -21.69 -5.93 -2.75
C VAL A 38 -20.47 -5.29 -3.39
N LEU A 39 -20.06 -4.13 -2.85
CA LEU A 39 -18.80 -3.49 -3.21
C LEU A 39 -17.78 -3.76 -2.10
N TRP A 40 -16.86 -4.65 -2.36
CA TRP A 40 -15.79 -5.00 -1.41
C TRP A 40 -14.56 -4.15 -1.67
N GLY A 41 -14.37 -3.11 -0.86
CA GLY A 41 -13.23 -2.18 -0.95
C GLY A 41 -12.19 -2.36 0.17
N ALA A 42 -12.33 -3.37 1.02
CA ALA A 42 -11.50 -3.56 2.20
C ALA A 42 -10.53 -4.74 2.05
N GLY A 43 -9.32 -4.54 2.61
CA GLY A 43 -8.30 -5.58 2.72
C GLY A 43 -7.46 -5.76 1.46
N VAL A 44 -6.16 -5.69 1.64
CA VAL A 44 -5.16 -6.06 0.62
C VAL A 44 -4.35 -7.23 1.19
N LYS A 45 -4.24 -8.31 0.44
CA LYS A 45 -3.37 -9.44 0.77
C LYS A 45 -2.10 -9.33 -0.08
N ALA A 46 -0.96 -9.64 0.52
CA ALA A 46 0.31 -9.68 -0.20
C ALA A 46 0.30 -10.73 -1.32
N SER A 47 1.16 -10.55 -2.32
CA SER A 47 1.34 -11.51 -3.40
C SER A 47 1.78 -12.88 -2.85
N PRO A 48 1.32 -14.00 -3.44
CA PRO A 48 1.79 -15.36 -3.07
C PRO A 48 3.31 -15.55 -3.18
N LEU A 49 4.02 -14.64 -3.85
CA LEU A 49 5.48 -14.65 -3.92
C LEU A 49 6.12 -14.54 -2.53
N SER A 50 5.48 -13.90 -1.56
CA SER A 50 5.97 -13.84 -0.18
C SER A 50 6.06 -15.22 0.46
N GLU A 51 5.07 -16.09 0.21
CA GLU A 51 5.07 -17.46 0.71
C GLU A 51 6.23 -18.28 0.09
N VAL A 52 6.53 -18.04 -1.19
CA VAL A 52 7.70 -18.67 -1.85
C VAL A 52 9.01 -18.21 -1.21
N LEU A 53 9.12 -16.91 -0.89
CA LEU A 53 10.30 -16.36 -0.19
C LEU A 53 10.42 -16.92 1.23
N ALA A 54 9.32 -17.06 1.95
CA ALA A 54 9.30 -17.68 3.28
C ALA A 54 9.80 -19.13 3.22
N HIS A 55 9.29 -19.93 2.28
CA HIS A 55 9.67 -21.33 2.15
C HIS A 55 11.10 -21.55 1.64
N ARG A 56 11.56 -20.75 0.68
CA ARG A 56 12.85 -20.97 0.01
C ARG A 56 14.01 -20.20 0.62
N ALA A 57 13.74 -19.04 1.20
CA ALA A 57 14.75 -18.14 1.73
C ALA A 57 14.57 -17.85 3.23
N GLY A 58 13.59 -18.47 3.89
CA GLY A 58 13.32 -18.24 5.31
C GLY A 58 12.88 -16.83 5.64
N ALA A 59 12.24 -16.12 4.69
CA ALA A 59 11.75 -14.78 4.91
C ALA A 59 10.61 -14.79 5.93
N GLU A 60 10.63 -13.85 6.87
CA GLU A 60 9.55 -13.64 7.82
C GLU A 60 8.42 -12.84 7.18
N LEU A 61 7.16 -13.19 7.51
CA LEU A 61 5.97 -12.53 6.98
C LEU A 61 5.18 -11.86 8.11
N ASP A 62 4.56 -10.73 7.81
CA ASP A 62 3.59 -10.10 8.71
C ASP A 62 2.19 -10.73 8.64
N GLY A 63 1.24 -10.24 9.44
CA GLY A 63 -0.12 -10.79 9.53
C GLY A 63 -0.96 -10.69 8.25
N VAL A 64 -0.55 -9.87 7.25
CA VAL A 64 -1.20 -9.76 5.93
C VAL A 64 -0.37 -10.37 4.81
N GLY A 65 0.75 -11.03 5.16
CA GLY A 65 1.60 -11.78 4.26
C GLY A 65 2.69 -10.95 3.57
N ARG A 66 2.99 -9.72 4.02
CA ARG A 66 4.13 -8.95 3.51
C ARG A 66 5.44 -9.45 4.12
N VAL A 67 6.52 -9.37 3.36
CA VAL A 67 7.85 -9.78 3.79
C VAL A 67 8.46 -8.72 4.70
N ILE A 68 8.84 -9.11 5.92
CA ILE A 68 9.57 -8.24 6.85
C ILE A 68 10.99 -8.06 6.33
N VAL A 69 11.34 -6.80 6.03
CA VAL A 69 12.63 -6.46 5.42
C VAL A 69 13.54 -5.76 6.43
N ARG A 70 14.84 -5.84 6.18
CA ARG A 70 15.87 -5.11 6.92
C ARG A 70 15.89 -3.62 6.54
N PRO A 71 16.63 -2.76 7.29
CA PRO A 71 16.77 -1.35 6.96
C PRO A 71 17.31 -1.05 5.56
N ASP A 72 17.98 -2.00 4.92
CA ASP A 72 18.50 -1.91 3.55
C ASP A 72 17.59 -2.58 2.51
N LEU A 73 16.34 -2.89 2.88
CA LEU A 73 15.33 -3.56 2.07
C LEU A 73 15.67 -4.98 1.65
N THR A 74 16.67 -5.61 2.26
CA THR A 74 16.98 -7.03 2.05
C THR A 74 16.22 -7.91 3.03
N ILE A 75 16.14 -9.21 2.76
CA ILE A 75 15.62 -10.18 3.72
C ILE A 75 16.76 -10.71 4.61
N LEU A 76 16.40 -11.22 5.80
CA LEU A 76 17.37 -11.75 6.74
C LEU A 76 18.18 -12.89 6.11
N ASN A 77 19.51 -12.89 6.32
CA ASN A 77 20.48 -13.86 5.80
C ASN A 77 20.62 -13.90 4.26
N HIS A 78 19.95 -13.04 3.52
CA HIS A 78 20.02 -12.96 2.06
C HIS A 78 20.26 -11.52 1.60
N PRO A 79 21.50 -11.03 1.65
CA PRO A 79 21.83 -9.64 1.29
C PRO A 79 21.65 -9.34 -0.20
N ASP A 80 21.45 -10.36 -1.02
CA ASP A 80 21.24 -10.22 -2.47
C ASP A 80 19.76 -10.24 -2.87
N ILE A 81 18.85 -10.48 -1.91
CA ILE A 81 17.40 -10.51 -2.16
C ILE A 81 16.78 -9.25 -1.56
N PHE A 82 16.30 -8.36 -2.43
CA PHE A 82 15.57 -7.17 -2.05
C PHE A 82 14.06 -7.39 -2.22
N VAL A 83 13.28 -6.91 -1.25
CA VAL A 83 11.82 -6.86 -1.36
C VAL A 83 11.37 -5.42 -1.18
N ILE A 84 10.56 -4.92 -2.12
CA ILE A 84 10.17 -3.52 -2.21
C ILE A 84 8.67 -3.37 -2.53
N GLY A 85 8.14 -2.15 -2.35
CA GLY A 85 6.74 -1.82 -2.64
C GLY A 85 5.78 -2.53 -1.71
N ASP A 86 4.59 -2.86 -2.22
CA ASP A 86 3.48 -3.40 -1.44
C ASP A 86 3.77 -4.79 -0.82
N LEU A 87 4.80 -5.47 -1.33
CA LEU A 87 5.23 -6.76 -0.78
C LEU A 87 6.11 -6.61 0.46
N ALA A 88 6.71 -5.44 0.68
CA ALA A 88 7.62 -5.18 1.79
C ALA A 88 6.89 -4.66 3.03
N HIS A 89 7.19 -5.24 4.19
CA HIS A 89 6.89 -4.66 5.48
C HIS A 89 8.13 -3.94 5.99
N TYR A 90 8.08 -2.61 6.02
CA TYR A 90 9.16 -1.74 6.48
C TYR A 90 8.65 -0.81 7.57
N ASP A 91 9.08 -1.00 8.80
CA ASP A 91 8.67 -0.26 10.00
C ASP A 91 9.83 0.46 10.73
N HIS A 92 11.06 0.34 10.20
CA HIS A 92 12.28 0.82 10.85
C HIS A 92 12.36 2.33 11.07
N GLN A 93 11.49 3.11 10.40
CA GLN A 93 11.53 4.57 10.49
C GLN A 93 10.63 5.11 11.61
N THR A 94 9.45 4.54 11.79
CA THR A 94 8.44 5.07 12.73
C THR A 94 7.93 4.03 13.73
N GLY A 95 8.31 2.76 13.57
CA GLY A 95 7.74 1.63 14.30
C GLY A 95 6.42 1.12 13.72
N GLU A 96 5.89 1.80 12.69
CA GLU A 96 4.69 1.40 11.96
C GLU A 96 5.03 1.11 10.50
N PRO A 97 4.37 0.10 9.89
CA PRO A 97 4.63 -0.24 8.50
C PRO A 97 4.31 0.92 7.55
N LEU A 98 5.19 1.16 6.58
CA LEU A 98 4.91 2.14 5.55
C LEU A 98 3.63 1.77 4.75
N PRO A 99 2.87 2.78 4.28
CA PRO A 99 1.65 2.55 3.51
C PRO A 99 1.97 1.94 2.14
N GLY A 100 1.06 1.08 1.64
CA GLY A 100 1.12 0.51 0.29
C GLY A 100 0.71 1.52 -0.76
N VAL A 101 1.60 2.45 -1.09
CA VAL A 101 1.38 3.51 -2.08
C VAL A 101 2.54 3.60 -3.07
N ALA A 102 2.24 4.04 -4.28
CA ALA A 102 3.21 4.15 -5.37
C ALA A 102 4.47 4.95 -4.99
N GLN A 103 4.34 6.00 -4.19
CA GLN A 103 5.47 6.81 -3.74
C GLN A 103 6.50 6.00 -2.93
N VAL A 104 6.04 5.12 -2.03
CA VAL A 104 6.91 4.23 -1.25
C VAL A 104 7.63 3.27 -2.20
N ALA A 105 6.90 2.61 -3.09
CA ALA A 105 7.46 1.66 -4.04
C ALA A 105 8.53 2.30 -4.95
N MET A 106 8.26 3.49 -5.47
CA MET A 106 9.21 4.24 -6.31
C MET A 106 10.48 4.65 -5.55
N GLN A 107 10.35 5.11 -4.32
CA GLN A 107 11.49 5.49 -3.49
C GLN A 107 12.33 4.28 -3.09
N MET A 108 11.68 3.16 -2.76
CA MET A 108 12.37 1.90 -2.51
C MET A 108 13.12 1.41 -3.75
N GLY A 109 12.51 1.47 -4.94
CA GLY A 109 13.17 1.09 -6.20
C GLY A 109 14.41 1.95 -6.50
N ASN A 110 14.30 3.27 -6.35
CA ASN A 110 15.43 4.18 -6.52
C ASN A 110 16.55 3.92 -5.50
N TYR A 111 16.18 3.65 -4.25
CA TYR A 111 17.13 3.28 -3.21
C TYR A 111 17.89 2.00 -3.55
N VAL A 112 17.19 0.93 -3.96
CA VAL A 112 17.84 -0.33 -4.36
C VAL A 112 18.78 -0.13 -5.53
N ALA A 113 18.39 0.67 -6.54
CA ALA A 113 19.26 1.01 -7.65
C ALA A 113 20.54 1.72 -7.19
N ASP A 114 20.44 2.64 -6.20
CA ASP A 114 21.61 3.31 -5.62
C ASP A 114 22.46 2.35 -4.77
N VAL A 115 21.84 1.46 -3.99
CA VAL A 115 22.53 0.40 -3.23
C VAL A 115 23.37 -0.48 -4.15
N LEU A 116 22.79 -0.97 -5.26
CA LEU A 116 23.50 -1.80 -6.23
C LEU A 116 24.69 -1.06 -6.86
N ARG A 117 24.50 0.22 -7.18
CA ARG A 117 25.58 1.08 -7.68
C ARG A 117 26.67 1.27 -6.61
N ARG A 118 26.31 1.52 -5.35
CA ARG A 118 27.26 1.72 -4.25
C ARG A 118 28.05 0.46 -3.93
N ARG A 119 27.40 -0.71 -3.93
CA ARG A 119 28.08 -2.03 -3.74
C ARG A 119 29.17 -2.26 -4.78
N ARG A 120 28.93 -1.88 -6.05
CA ARG A 120 29.93 -1.98 -7.12
C ARG A 120 31.20 -1.17 -6.84
N PHE A 121 31.10 -0.08 -6.09
CA PHE A 121 32.21 0.83 -5.79
C PHE A 121 32.66 0.78 -4.32
N ASP A 122 32.23 -0.23 -3.58
CA ASP A 122 32.57 -0.45 -2.16
C ASP A 122 32.27 0.77 -1.27
N LYS A 123 31.13 1.44 -1.54
CA LYS A 123 30.69 2.63 -0.79
C LYS A 123 29.72 2.26 0.31
N GLU A 124 29.75 3.05 1.39
CA GLU A 124 28.81 2.90 2.50
C GLU A 124 27.35 2.96 2.05
N ILE A 125 26.54 2.03 2.56
CA ILE A 125 25.10 1.93 2.34
C ILE A 125 24.39 2.43 3.60
N LYS A 126 23.58 3.48 3.46
CA LYS A 126 22.72 3.98 4.54
C LYS A 126 21.38 3.27 4.53
N PRO A 127 20.67 3.15 5.66
CA PRO A 127 19.30 2.66 5.70
C PRO A 127 18.36 3.41 4.74
N PHE A 128 17.31 2.73 4.29
CA PHE A 128 16.25 3.37 3.53
C PHE A 128 15.49 4.38 4.40
N GLU A 129 15.19 5.53 3.84
CA GLU A 129 14.38 6.58 4.47
C GLU A 129 13.29 7.03 3.49
N TYR A 130 12.04 6.82 3.89
CA TYR A 130 10.87 7.28 3.14
C TYR A 130 10.62 8.77 3.41
N LYS A 131 10.43 9.53 2.34
CA LYS A 131 10.01 10.95 2.42
C LYS A 131 8.60 11.06 1.89
N ASP A 132 7.66 11.36 2.79
CA ASP A 132 6.29 11.62 2.41
C ASP A 132 6.19 12.93 1.60
N LYS A 133 5.62 12.84 0.40
CA LYS A 133 5.39 13.97 -0.50
C LYS A 133 3.94 14.45 -0.50
N GLY A 134 3.12 13.88 0.39
CA GLY A 134 1.70 14.15 0.46
C GLY A 134 0.85 13.11 -0.26
N MET A 135 -0.46 13.24 -0.15
CA MET A 135 -1.45 12.31 -0.70
C MET A 135 -2.29 12.99 -1.77
N LEU A 136 -2.52 12.26 -2.86
CA LEU A 136 -3.40 12.68 -3.94
C LEU A 136 -4.41 11.58 -4.24
N ALA A 137 -5.72 11.88 -4.16
CA ALA A 137 -6.76 10.93 -4.47
C ALA A 137 -7.81 11.57 -5.41
N VAL A 138 -8.15 10.87 -6.50
CA VAL A 138 -9.21 11.24 -7.42
C VAL A 138 -10.47 10.44 -7.10
N ILE A 139 -11.58 11.17 -6.94
CA ILE A 139 -12.90 10.59 -6.71
C ILE A 139 -13.73 10.55 -8.00
N GLY A 140 -13.38 11.42 -8.98
CA GLY A 140 -14.08 11.50 -10.25
C GLY A 140 -13.60 12.66 -11.10
N ARG A 141 -14.26 12.87 -12.23
CA ARG A 141 -13.91 13.98 -13.13
C ARG A 141 -14.05 15.33 -12.41
N ASN A 142 -12.96 16.11 -12.39
CA ASN A 142 -12.86 17.40 -11.71
C ASN A 142 -13.05 17.34 -10.17
N LYS A 143 -12.96 16.13 -9.57
CA LYS A 143 -13.11 15.93 -8.13
C LYS A 143 -11.95 15.12 -7.60
N ALA A 144 -11.09 15.76 -6.84
CA ALA A 144 -9.94 15.15 -6.18
C ALA A 144 -9.72 15.80 -4.81
N VAL A 145 -8.90 15.17 -4.01
CA VAL A 145 -8.31 15.73 -2.79
C VAL A 145 -6.80 15.65 -2.90
N ALA A 146 -6.12 16.66 -2.38
CA ALA A 146 -4.67 16.75 -2.38
C ALA A 146 -4.21 17.32 -1.03
N ASP A 147 -3.43 16.53 -0.32
CA ASP A 147 -2.78 16.90 0.93
C ASP A 147 -1.27 16.94 0.70
N ILE A 148 -0.70 18.14 0.66
CA ILE A 148 0.72 18.36 0.37
C ILE A 148 1.31 19.20 1.51
N GLY A 149 1.96 18.53 2.47
CA GLY A 149 2.45 19.16 3.68
C GLY A 149 1.30 19.81 4.49
N ASN A 150 1.31 21.13 4.62
CA ASN A 150 0.27 21.89 5.32
C ASN A 150 -0.83 22.45 4.40
N LEU A 151 -0.80 22.11 3.11
CA LEU A 151 -1.75 22.60 2.13
C LEU A 151 -2.76 21.51 1.78
N HIS A 152 -4.04 21.84 1.93
CA HIS A 152 -5.17 20.96 1.63
C HIS A 152 -5.96 21.55 0.46
N PHE A 153 -6.09 20.81 -0.62
CA PHE A 153 -6.88 21.18 -1.78
C PHE A 153 -8.00 20.17 -2.01
N ALA A 154 -9.15 20.65 -2.50
CA ALA A 154 -10.27 19.81 -2.86
C ALA A 154 -10.91 20.27 -4.18
N GLY A 155 -11.62 19.37 -4.86
CA GLY A 155 -12.34 19.65 -6.10
C GLY A 155 -11.46 19.84 -7.31
N PHE A 156 -11.77 20.82 -8.15
CA PHE A 156 -11.10 21.07 -9.43
C PHE A 156 -9.60 21.45 -9.30
N PRO A 157 -9.17 22.31 -8.34
CA PRO A 157 -7.74 22.60 -8.16
C PRO A 157 -6.93 21.35 -7.81
N ALA A 158 -7.43 20.52 -6.90
CA ALA A 158 -6.79 19.25 -6.55
C ALA A 158 -6.74 18.29 -7.75
N TRP A 159 -7.78 18.28 -8.59
CA TRP A 159 -7.81 17.48 -9.81
C TRP A 159 -6.76 17.93 -10.83
N LEU A 160 -6.55 19.23 -11.01
CA LEU A 160 -5.47 19.75 -11.87
C LEU A 160 -4.09 19.34 -11.36
N ILE A 161 -3.85 19.45 -10.05
CA ILE A 161 -2.60 18.99 -9.41
C ILE A 161 -2.41 17.50 -9.68
N TRP A 162 -3.45 16.69 -9.49
CA TRP A 162 -3.42 15.25 -9.74
C TRP A 162 -3.07 14.93 -11.20
N VAL A 163 -3.71 15.60 -12.18
CA VAL A 163 -3.43 15.43 -13.62
C VAL A 163 -1.96 15.76 -13.91
N PHE A 164 -1.47 16.90 -13.42
CA PHE A 164 -0.11 17.33 -13.66
C PHE A 164 0.92 16.34 -13.09
N VAL A 165 0.71 15.89 -11.84
CA VAL A 165 1.59 14.92 -11.18
C VAL A 165 1.59 13.60 -11.98
N HIS A 166 0.41 13.08 -12.35
CA HIS A 166 0.33 11.81 -13.09
C HIS A 166 0.97 11.88 -14.46
N ILE A 167 0.78 12.99 -15.19
CA ILE A 167 1.42 13.17 -16.50
C ILE A 167 2.95 13.18 -16.35
N ASN A 168 3.50 13.84 -15.33
CA ASN A 168 4.95 13.88 -15.10
C ASN A 168 5.55 12.52 -14.71
N PHE A 169 4.76 11.63 -14.09
CA PHE A 169 5.20 10.29 -13.70
C PHE A 169 4.89 9.19 -14.73
N LEU A 170 4.29 9.54 -15.87
CA LEU A 170 4.13 8.59 -16.98
C LEU A 170 5.50 8.32 -17.62
N ILE A 171 5.95 7.07 -17.51
CA ILE A 171 7.29 6.60 -17.97
C ILE A 171 7.49 6.82 -19.49
N GLU A 172 6.42 6.87 -20.25
CA GLU A 172 6.48 7.04 -21.71
C GLU A 172 6.87 8.46 -22.19
N PHE A 173 6.83 9.45 -21.31
CA PHE A 173 7.23 10.83 -21.64
C PHE A 173 8.74 11.07 -21.61
N ASP A 174 9.51 10.25 -20.90
CA ASP A 174 10.97 10.37 -20.81
C ASP A 174 11.71 9.75 -22.00
N ASN A 175 10.99 9.09 -22.92
CA ASN A 175 11.54 8.44 -24.10
C ASN A 175 11.24 9.17 -25.44
N LYS A 176 10.93 10.46 -25.39
CA LYS A 176 10.71 11.28 -26.61
C LYS A 176 11.72 12.38 -26.75
#